data_bf1b21ea14660f3dc087c9e354dce44d
#
_entry.id   bf1b21ea14660f3dc087c9e354dce44d
#
_cell.length_a   1.000
_cell.length_b   1.000
_cell.length_c   1.000
_cell.angle_alpha   90.00
_cell.angle_beta   90.00
_cell.angle_gamma   90.00
#
_symmetry.space_group_name_H-M   'P 1'
#
loop_
_entity.id
_entity.type
_entity.pdbx_description
1 polymer ?
#
loop_
_entity_poly.entity_id
_entity_poly.type
_entity_poly.pdbx_seq_one_letter_code
_entity_poly.pdbx_strand_id
1 'polypeptide(L)'
;MISQESSVPRRTKKAKTFILGIGLTLILSLLAKGLSLLPFLSIMGQLVLAIILGMIYRASFGVPGSIMPGVAFSNKKLLRFGIILLGMRLNLVDIAHAGPKVVLIAAVHITVTIFIVYGLARLLKVDRPLALMTACGTAICGAAAVVAIAPLIKAKDQETAVSAATVAILGTLFTLIYVGLYPFLGLTPEGYGAFAGSTLHEVAHAIAAAAPGGKEAEDMAVIVKLTRVALLVPVSLCVGYWASRSQGEKTQKSKIQIPWFVLGFLLMSGVNSLNIIPHAVTVQIINLAYILIAMAMAGLGLNVDFAFFRRNGVKPFAAGLMGSVVLAVIGFTLVHVLGFA
;
A
#
# COMPACT_ATOMS: atom_id res chain seq x y z
N MET A 1 21.77 -51.16 23.79
CA MET A 1 22.22 -49.84 23.30
C MET A 1 20.99 -49.01 23.00
N ILE A 2 20.57 -48.19 23.94
CA ILE A 2 19.40 -47.30 23.82
C ILE A 2 19.97 -45.96 23.34
N SER A 3 19.65 -45.58 22.10
CA SER A 3 20.05 -44.31 21.53
C SER A 3 19.34 -43.16 22.29
N GLN A 4 20.11 -42.36 23.01
CA GLN A 4 19.67 -41.08 23.56
C GLN A 4 19.37 -40.12 22.40
N GLU A 5 18.10 -40.01 22.00
CA GLU A 5 17.65 -38.86 21.24
C GLU A 5 17.72 -37.62 22.14
N SER A 6 18.66 -36.72 21.82
CA SER A 6 18.84 -35.45 22.47
C SER A 6 17.58 -34.60 22.29
N SER A 7 16.73 -34.55 23.32
CA SER A 7 15.54 -33.70 23.37
C SER A 7 15.96 -32.22 23.43
N VAL A 8 16.10 -31.58 22.27
CA VAL A 8 16.21 -30.13 22.16
C VAL A 8 14.96 -29.52 22.81
N PRO A 9 15.11 -28.66 23.83
CA PRO A 9 13.96 -28.14 24.58
C PRO A 9 12.97 -27.48 23.64
N ARG A 10 11.66 -27.78 23.80
CA ARG A 10 10.55 -27.28 22.95
C ARG A 10 10.58 -25.76 22.71
N ARG A 11 11.15 -24.96 23.63
CA ARG A 11 11.32 -23.50 23.53
C ARG A 11 12.32 -23.11 22.44
N THR A 12 13.46 -23.79 22.32
CA THR A 12 14.48 -23.48 21.30
C THR A 12 14.00 -23.85 19.89
N LYS A 13 13.19 -24.90 19.77
CA LYS A 13 12.60 -25.31 18.49
C LYS A 13 11.58 -24.27 17.99
N LYS A 14 10.75 -23.70 18.89
CA LYS A 14 9.80 -22.62 18.57
C LYS A 14 10.51 -21.31 18.18
N ALA A 15 11.60 -20.94 18.87
CA ALA A 15 12.37 -19.75 18.53
C ALA A 15 13.06 -19.88 17.16
N LYS A 16 13.64 -21.05 16.84
CA LYS A 16 14.24 -21.31 15.53
C LYS A 16 13.22 -21.18 14.39
N THR A 17 12.06 -21.81 14.53
CA THR A 17 11.01 -21.74 13.48
C THR A 17 10.43 -20.32 13.32
N PHE A 18 10.33 -19.55 14.40
CA PHE A 18 9.93 -18.14 14.36
C PHE A 18 10.94 -17.29 13.57
N ILE A 19 12.25 -17.45 13.87
CA ILE A 19 13.33 -16.74 13.16
C ILE A 19 13.35 -17.15 11.68
N LEU A 20 13.16 -18.42 11.37
CA LEU A 20 13.09 -18.91 9.98
C LEU A 20 11.92 -18.26 9.20
N GLY A 21 10.77 -18.04 9.83
CA GLY A 21 9.64 -17.36 9.20
C GLY A 21 9.96 -15.89 8.87
N ILE A 22 10.62 -15.17 9.78
CA ILE A 22 11.09 -13.80 9.53
C ILE A 22 12.19 -13.80 8.47
N GLY A 23 13.14 -14.72 8.54
CA GLY A 23 14.23 -14.86 7.57
C GLY A 23 13.72 -15.12 6.16
N LEU A 24 12.70 -15.96 6.00
CA LEU A 24 12.06 -16.21 4.71
C LEU A 24 11.45 -14.91 4.13
N THR A 25 10.69 -14.15 4.94
CA THR A 25 10.13 -12.89 4.47
C THR A 25 11.21 -11.86 4.13
N LEU A 26 12.34 -11.84 4.85
CA LEU A 26 13.48 -10.99 4.54
C LEU A 26 14.13 -11.38 3.21
N ILE A 27 14.41 -12.67 2.99
CA ILE A 27 15.01 -13.14 1.74
C ILE A 27 14.12 -12.77 0.55
N LEU A 28 12.81 -13.02 0.64
CA LEU A 28 11.87 -12.65 -0.43
C LEU A 28 11.82 -11.13 -0.66
N SER A 29 11.90 -10.34 0.41
CA SER A 29 11.96 -8.88 0.32
C SER A 29 13.23 -8.38 -0.37
N LEU A 30 14.39 -8.97 -0.06
CA LEU A 30 15.67 -8.61 -0.68
C LEU A 30 15.71 -9.06 -2.14
N LEU A 31 15.18 -10.22 -2.47
CA LEU A 31 15.01 -10.67 -3.87
C LEU A 31 14.10 -9.72 -4.64
N ALA A 32 12.97 -9.31 -4.05
CA ALA A 32 12.07 -8.32 -4.65
C ALA A 32 12.78 -6.98 -4.90
N LYS A 33 13.61 -6.53 -3.95
CA LYS A 33 14.44 -5.33 -4.12
C LYS A 33 15.42 -5.48 -5.26
N GLY A 34 16.14 -6.60 -5.34
CA GLY A 34 17.06 -6.89 -6.44
C GLY A 34 16.37 -6.92 -7.80
N LEU A 35 15.22 -7.60 -7.89
CA LEU A 35 14.43 -7.67 -9.12
C LEU A 35 13.87 -6.30 -9.52
N SER A 36 13.51 -5.44 -8.57
CA SER A 36 13.02 -4.09 -8.86
C SER A 36 14.08 -3.14 -9.46
N LEU A 37 15.35 -3.55 -9.49
CA LEU A 37 16.42 -2.82 -10.18
C LEU A 37 16.47 -3.13 -11.68
N LEU A 38 15.81 -4.19 -12.14
CA LEU A 38 15.76 -4.54 -13.54
C LEU A 38 14.80 -3.59 -14.29
N PRO A 39 15.16 -3.07 -15.48
CA PRO A 39 14.43 -2.00 -16.15
C PRO A 39 12.93 -2.25 -16.32
N PHE A 40 12.51 -3.47 -16.64
CA PHE A 40 11.11 -3.81 -16.82
C PHE A 40 10.38 -4.04 -15.50
N LEU A 41 11.05 -4.63 -14.49
CA LEU A 41 10.45 -4.95 -13.19
C LEU A 41 10.44 -3.75 -12.23
N SER A 42 11.24 -2.71 -12.52
CA SER A 42 11.22 -1.44 -11.76
C SER A 42 9.84 -0.78 -11.75
N ILE A 43 9.07 -0.91 -12.87
CA ILE A 43 7.70 -0.40 -13.00
C ILE A 43 6.77 -1.04 -11.98
N MET A 44 6.94 -2.34 -11.69
CA MET A 44 6.10 -3.04 -10.71
C MET A 44 6.37 -2.59 -9.26
N GLY A 45 7.59 -2.18 -8.97
CA GLY A 45 8.03 -1.79 -7.64
C GLY A 45 8.28 -2.97 -6.68
N GLN A 46 9.11 -2.73 -5.67
CA GLN A 46 9.55 -3.75 -4.70
C GLN A 46 8.38 -4.42 -3.96
N LEU A 47 7.35 -3.67 -3.59
CA LEU A 47 6.25 -4.17 -2.76
C LEU A 47 5.39 -5.20 -3.51
N VAL A 48 5.12 -4.93 -4.79
CA VAL A 48 4.36 -5.83 -5.67
C VAL A 48 5.14 -7.11 -5.91
N LEU A 49 6.42 -6.97 -6.25
CA LEU A 49 7.30 -8.13 -6.48
C LEU A 49 7.40 -9.00 -5.22
N ALA A 50 7.43 -8.40 -4.03
CA ALA A 50 7.46 -9.15 -2.78
C ALA A 50 6.19 -9.99 -2.56
N ILE A 51 4.98 -9.46 -2.86
CA ILE A 51 3.73 -10.24 -2.80
C ILE A 51 3.78 -11.40 -3.79
N ILE A 52 4.14 -11.13 -5.05
CA ILE A 52 4.20 -12.13 -6.12
C ILE A 52 5.19 -13.25 -5.76
N LEU A 53 6.39 -12.89 -5.30
CA LEU A 53 7.39 -13.88 -4.87
C LEU A 53 6.88 -14.74 -3.71
N GLY A 54 6.17 -14.14 -2.75
CA GLY A 54 5.52 -14.86 -1.66
C GLY A 54 4.46 -15.86 -2.17
N MET A 55 3.63 -15.45 -3.12
CA MET A 55 2.62 -16.32 -3.76
C MET A 55 3.27 -17.46 -4.54
N ILE A 56 4.29 -17.17 -5.34
CA ILE A 56 5.05 -18.18 -6.11
C ILE A 56 5.71 -19.18 -5.17
N TYR A 57 6.39 -18.69 -4.13
CA TYR A 57 7.03 -19.57 -3.13
C TYR A 57 6.02 -20.52 -2.50
N ARG A 58 4.85 -20.01 -2.07
CA ARG A 58 3.79 -20.85 -1.50
C ARG A 58 3.26 -21.88 -2.49
N ALA A 59 3.05 -21.48 -3.74
CA ALA A 59 2.53 -22.38 -4.78
C ALA A 59 3.52 -23.51 -5.13
N SER A 60 4.84 -23.22 -5.11
CA SER A 60 5.89 -24.16 -5.52
C SER A 60 6.35 -25.06 -4.40
N PHE A 61 6.55 -24.51 -3.18
CA PHE A 61 7.20 -25.21 -2.05
C PHE A 61 6.25 -25.46 -0.88
N GLY A 62 5.09 -24.82 -0.86
CA GLY A 62 4.25 -24.77 0.33
C GLY A 62 4.87 -23.94 1.46
N VAL A 63 4.12 -23.76 2.53
CA VAL A 63 4.62 -23.04 3.73
C VAL A 63 4.35 -23.90 4.96
N PRO A 64 5.40 -24.42 5.64
CA PRO A 64 5.22 -25.20 6.85
C PRO A 64 4.52 -24.38 7.94
N GLY A 65 3.50 -24.95 8.60
CA GLY A 65 2.76 -24.27 9.68
C GLY A 65 3.65 -23.81 10.85
N SER A 66 4.79 -24.47 11.04
CA SER A 66 5.74 -24.13 12.11
C SER A 66 6.42 -22.77 11.96
N ILE A 67 6.59 -22.23 10.71
CA ILE A 67 7.22 -20.93 10.44
C ILE A 67 6.17 -19.79 10.35
N MET A 68 4.87 -20.12 10.26
CA MET A 68 3.78 -19.14 10.15
C MET A 68 3.75 -18.08 11.26
N PRO A 69 4.11 -18.36 12.53
CA PRO A 69 4.18 -17.30 13.55
C PRO A 69 5.19 -16.20 13.21
N GLY A 70 6.34 -16.54 12.60
CA GLY A 70 7.33 -15.56 12.14
C GLY A 70 6.84 -14.75 10.94
N VAL A 71 6.17 -15.40 9.98
CA VAL A 71 5.50 -14.73 8.85
C VAL A 71 4.43 -13.76 9.35
N ALA A 72 3.58 -14.20 10.30
CA ALA A 72 2.55 -13.36 10.90
C ALA A 72 3.12 -12.15 11.67
N PHE A 73 4.29 -12.28 12.29
CA PHE A 73 5.02 -11.18 12.91
C PHE A 73 5.42 -10.13 11.85
N SER A 74 5.97 -10.56 10.72
CA SER A 74 6.31 -9.68 9.61
C SER A 74 5.06 -8.93 9.11
N ASN A 75 3.95 -9.64 8.88
CA ASN A 75 2.70 -9.05 8.38
C ASN A 75 2.06 -8.03 9.33
N LYS A 76 2.23 -8.20 10.65
CA LYS A 76 1.51 -7.37 11.64
C LYS A 76 2.38 -6.34 12.32
N LYS A 77 3.60 -6.73 12.72
CA LYS A 77 4.49 -5.87 13.50
C LYS A 77 5.46 -5.10 12.61
N LEU A 78 6.20 -5.80 11.73
CA LEU A 78 7.17 -5.11 10.86
C LEU A 78 6.47 -4.17 9.90
N LEU A 79 5.26 -4.52 9.42
CA LEU A 79 4.44 -3.62 8.63
C LEU A 79 4.19 -2.28 9.33
N ARG A 80 3.71 -2.32 10.58
CA ARG A 80 3.39 -1.10 11.34
C ARG A 80 4.63 -0.24 11.55
N PHE A 81 5.76 -0.87 11.90
CA PHE A 81 7.04 -0.15 12.02
C PHE A 81 7.48 0.45 10.68
N GLY A 82 7.35 -0.31 9.58
CA GLY A 82 7.65 0.20 8.23
C GLY A 82 6.79 1.41 7.86
N ILE A 83 5.48 1.39 8.17
CA ILE A 83 4.59 2.54 7.93
C ILE A 83 5.00 3.75 8.76
N ILE A 84 5.35 3.58 10.03
CA ILE A 84 5.85 4.68 10.89
C ILE A 84 7.08 5.31 10.25
N LEU A 85 8.10 4.50 9.93
CA LEU A 85 9.35 4.98 9.35
C LEU A 85 9.15 5.62 7.96
N LEU A 86 8.14 5.17 7.20
CA LEU A 86 7.80 5.76 5.91
C LEU A 86 7.34 7.22 6.05
N GLY A 87 6.91 7.66 7.23
CA GLY A 87 6.63 9.06 7.53
C GLY A 87 7.80 9.99 7.25
N MET A 88 9.06 9.50 7.35
CA MET A 88 10.26 10.24 6.97
C MET A 88 10.34 10.59 5.47
N ARG A 89 9.51 10.02 4.64
CA ARG A 89 9.40 10.39 3.21
C ARG A 89 8.52 11.62 2.99
N LEU A 90 7.64 11.93 3.93
CA LEU A 90 6.69 13.02 3.83
C LEU A 90 7.25 14.27 4.50
N ASN A 91 7.35 15.37 3.74
CA ASN A 91 7.61 16.70 4.27
C ASN A 91 6.29 17.50 4.24
N LEU A 92 5.80 17.89 5.41
CA LEU A 92 4.55 18.65 5.53
C LEU A 92 4.68 20.07 4.98
N VAL A 93 5.91 20.62 4.99
CA VAL A 93 6.19 21.95 4.44
C VAL A 93 6.05 21.96 2.92
N ASP A 94 6.52 20.90 2.25
CA ASP A 94 6.38 20.77 0.78
C ASP A 94 4.90 20.70 0.37
N ILE A 95 4.07 19.98 1.17
CA ILE A 95 2.61 19.94 0.95
C ILE A 95 1.99 21.34 1.14
N ALA A 96 2.43 22.07 2.17
CA ALA A 96 1.92 23.42 2.41
C ALA A 96 2.31 24.40 1.28
N HIS A 97 3.53 24.29 0.75
CA HIS A 97 4.00 25.09 -0.39
C HIS A 97 3.31 24.74 -1.69
N ALA A 98 2.96 23.47 -1.92
CA ALA A 98 2.22 23.03 -3.11
C ALA A 98 0.79 23.64 -3.19
N GLY A 99 0.33 24.19 -2.08
CA GLY A 99 -0.86 24.98 -1.99
C GLY A 99 -2.17 24.19 -1.88
N PRO A 100 -3.31 24.89 -1.70
CA PRO A 100 -4.60 24.28 -1.42
C PRO A 100 -5.16 23.49 -2.61
N LYS A 101 -4.76 23.78 -3.85
CA LYS A 101 -5.21 23.05 -5.04
C LYS A 101 -4.83 21.58 -4.98
N VAL A 102 -3.60 21.26 -4.55
CA VAL A 102 -3.11 19.88 -4.43
C VAL A 102 -3.88 19.11 -3.35
N VAL A 103 -4.15 19.76 -2.22
CA VAL A 103 -4.97 19.16 -1.14
C VAL A 103 -6.38 18.90 -1.62
N LEU A 104 -6.97 19.86 -2.38
CA LEU A 104 -8.31 19.73 -2.95
C LEU A 104 -8.39 18.56 -3.94
N ILE A 105 -7.44 18.45 -4.89
CA ILE A 105 -7.35 17.32 -5.82
C ILE A 105 -7.31 16.01 -5.03
N ALA A 106 -6.42 15.91 -4.06
CA ALA A 106 -6.24 14.69 -3.26
C ALA A 106 -7.53 14.33 -2.50
N ALA A 107 -8.17 15.29 -1.84
CA ALA A 107 -9.39 15.08 -1.07
C ALA A 107 -10.59 14.66 -1.95
N VAL A 108 -10.79 15.34 -3.08
CA VAL A 108 -11.85 15.01 -4.04
C VAL A 108 -11.63 13.61 -4.60
N HIS A 109 -10.40 13.30 -5.06
CA HIS A 109 -10.09 11.98 -5.59
C HIS A 109 -10.32 10.87 -4.57
N ILE A 110 -9.83 11.03 -3.34
CA ILE A 110 -10.02 10.02 -2.30
C ILE A 110 -11.50 9.78 -2.05
N THR A 111 -12.26 10.86 -1.83
CA THR A 111 -13.68 10.76 -1.49
C THR A 111 -14.46 10.10 -2.61
N VAL A 112 -14.37 10.64 -3.82
CA VAL A 112 -15.13 10.12 -4.97
C VAL A 112 -14.74 8.68 -5.28
N THR A 113 -13.43 8.35 -5.26
CA THR A 113 -12.95 7.01 -5.57
C THR A 113 -13.41 5.98 -4.55
N ILE A 114 -13.38 6.30 -3.24
CA ILE A 114 -13.87 5.37 -2.20
C ILE A 114 -15.33 5.02 -2.47
N PHE A 115 -16.19 6.02 -2.71
CA PHE A 115 -17.62 5.78 -2.95
C PHE A 115 -17.86 4.99 -4.24
N ILE A 116 -17.21 5.35 -5.34
CA ILE A 116 -17.38 4.68 -6.63
C ILE A 116 -16.89 3.24 -6.57
N VAL A 117 -15.64 3.01 -6.14
CA VAL A 117 -15.08 1.66 -6.12
C VAL A 117 -15.81 0.77 -5.11
N TYR A 118 -16.15 1.31 -3.93
CA TYR A 118 -16.95 0.56 -2.96
C TYR A 118 -18.33 0.21 -3.52
N GLY A 119 -19.02 1.17 -4.13
CA GLY A 119 -20.32 0.95 -4.76
C GLY A 119 -20.25 -0.10 -5.87
N LEU A 120 -19.30 0.01 -6.80
CA LEU A 120 -19.08 -0.96 -7.87
C LEU A 120 -18.76 -2.36 -7.33
N ALA A 121 -17.88 -2.44 -6.34
CA ALA A 121 -17.55 -3.73 -5.70
C ALA A 121 -18.78 -4.36 -5.04
N ARG A 122 -19.62 -3.56 -4.38
CA ARG A 122 -20.87 -4.04 -3.77
C ARG A 122 -21.91 -4.47 -4.80
N LEU A 123 -22.01 -3.76 -5.92
CA LEU A 123 -22.85 -4.17 -7.07
C LEU A 123 -22.40 -5.51 -7.66
N LEU A 124 -21.09 -5.75 -7.72
CA LEU A 124 -20.50 -7.03 -8.14
C LEU A 124 -20.57 -8.12 -7.06
N LYS A 125 -21.28 -7.85 -5.94
CA LYS A 125 -21.43 -8.77 -4.79
C LYS A 125 -20.10 -9.18 -4.16
N VAL A 126 -19.14 -8.25 -4.08
CA VAL A 126 -17.90 -8.42 -3.31
C VAL A 126 -18.22 -8.22 -1.82
N ASP A 127 -17.63 -9.03 -0.95
CA ASP A 127 -17.80 -8.93 0.50
C ASP A 127 -17.36 -7.56 1.03
N ARG A 128 -18.04 -7.06 2.07
CA ARG A 128 -17.84 -5.71 2.61
C ARG A 128 -16.37 -5.39 2.95
N PRO A 129 -15.63 -6.24 3.69
CA PRO A 129 -14.24 -5.95 4.02
C PRO A 129 -13.36 -5.84 2.77
N LEU A 130 -13.51 -6.78 1.83
CA LEU A 130 -12.75 -6.83 0.59
C LEU A 130 -13.08 -5.63 -0.30
N ALA A 131 -14.35 -5.24 -0.42
CA ALA A 131 -14.81 -4.08 -1.17
C ALA A 131 -14.22 -2.77 -0.62
N LEU A 132 -14.27 -2.60 0.71
CA LEU A 132 -13.76 -1.41 1.38
C LEU A 132 -12.24 -1.28 1.28
N MET A 133 -11.51 -2.39 1.48
CA MET A 133 -10.05 -2.40 1.32
C MET A 133 -9.63 -2.09 -0.11
N THR A 134 -10.33 -2.68 -1.10
CA THR A 134 -10.06 -2.39 -2.53
C THR A 134 -10.34 -0.92 -2.83
N ALA A 135 -11.44 -0.36 -2.32
CA ALA A 135 -11.78 1.05 -2.50
C ALA A 135 -10.73 1.99 -1.87
N CYS A 136 -10.35 1.76 -0.62
CA CYS A 136 -9.34 2.57 0.06
C CYS A 136 -7.95 2.41 -0.60
N GLY A 137 -7.60 1.19 -1.02
CA GLY A 137 -6.35 0.94 -1.73
C GLY A 137 -6.28 1.70 -3.06
N THR A 138 -7.32 1.63 -3.87
CA THR A 138 -7.41 2.38 -5.13
C THR A 138 -7.41 3.90 -4.88
N ALA A 139 -8.12 4.36 -3.85
CA ALA A 139 -8.30 5.78 -3.57
C ALA A 139 -7.08 6.47 -2.95
N ILE A 140 -6.21 5.79 -2.21
CA ILE A 140 -5.18 6.46 -1.39
C ILE A 140 -3.77 6.14 -1.88
N CYS A 141 -3.21 5.00 -1.47
CA CYS A 141 -1.81 4.67 -1.73
C CYS A 141 -1.57 3.17 -1.95
N GLY A 142 -2.50 2.47 -2.58
CA GLY A 142 -2.34 1.08 -2.96
C GLY A 142 -2.30 0.12 -1.77
N ALA A 143 -1.36 -0.82 -1.82
CA ALA A 143 -1.23 -1.88 -0.82
C ALA A 143 -1.02 -1.33 0.61
N ALA A 144 -0.32 -0.21 0.78
CA ALA A 144 -0.12 0.40 2.09
C ALA A 144 -1.45 0.84 2.75
N ALA A 145 -2.38 1.41 1.97
CA ALA A 145 -3.71 1.77 2.48
C ALA A 145 -4.53 0.53 2.83
N VAL A 146 -4.48 -0.52 2.00
CA VAL A 146 -5.17 -1.79 2.27
C VAL A 146 -4.77 -2.35 3.63
N VAL A 147 -3.47 -2.46 3.90
CA VAL A 147 -2.97 -3.03 5.16
C VAL A 147 -3.15 -2.11 6.37
N ALA A 148 -3.23 -0.79 6.15
CA ALA A 148 -3.56 0.16 7.21
C ALA A 148 -5.03 0.06 7.63
N ILE A 149 -5.94 -0.15 6.69
CA ILE A 149 -7.38 -0.26 6.92
C ILE A 149 -7.80 -1.66 7.42
N ALA A 150 -7.13 -2.73 6.98
CA ALA A 150 -7.49 -4.11 7.31
C ALA A 150 -7.70 -4.37 8.81
N PRO A 151 -6.82 -3.96 9.75
CA PRO A 151 -7.01 -4.18 11.17
C PRO A 151 -8.19 -3.39 11.76
N LEU A 152 -8.56 -2.24 11.18
CA LEU A 152 -9.66 -1.40 11.65
C LEU A 152 -11.02 -2.06 11.42
N ILE A 153 -11.12 -2.83 10.33
CA ILE A 153 -12.35 -3.55 9.94
C ILE A 153 -12.29 -5.05 10.27
N LYS A 154 -11.25 -5.47 11.00
CA LYS A 154 -11.03 -6.89 11.38
C LYS A 154 -11.00 -7.82 10.15
N ALA A 155 -10.44 -7.37 9.02
CA ALA A 155 -10.35 -8.14 7.79
C ALA A 155 -9.41 -9.35 7.95
N LYS A 156 -9.71 -10.42 7.20
CA LYS A 156 -8.87 -11.63 7.16
C LYS A 156 -7.59 -11.37 6.35
N ASP A 157 -6.50 -12.07 6.71
CA ASP A 157 -5.21 -11.95 6.01
C ASP A 157 -5.35 -12.26 4.50
N GLN A 158 -6.20 -13.23 4.12
CA GLN A 158 -6.46 -13.58 2.72
C GLN A 158 -7.18 -12.45 1.96
N GLU A 159 -8.19 -11.81 2.56
CA GLU A 159 -8.91 -10.68 1.97
C GLU A 159 -7.97 -9.47 1.79
N THR A 160 -7.11 -9.23 2.80
CA THR A 160 -6.10 -8.18 2.77
C THR A 160 -5.12 -8.41 1.62
N ALA A 161 -4.62 -9.64 1.47
CA ALA A 161 -3.67 -9.97 0.42
C ALA A 161 -4.30 -9.89 -0.98
N VAL A 162 -5.55 -10.32 -1.17
CA VAL A 162 -6.27 -10.19 -2.44
C VAL A 162 -6.47 -8.72 -2.82
N SER A 163 -6.90 -7.88 -1.87
CA SER A 163 -7.03 -6.44 -2.10
C SER A 163 -5.69 -5.80 -2.44
N ALA A 164 -4.63 -6.11 -1.67
CA ALA A 164 -3.31 -5.55 -1.90
C ALA A 164 -2.75 -5.95 -3.28
N ALA A 165 -2.86 -7.22 -3.66
CA ALA A 165 -2.44 -7.70 -4.98
C ALA A 165 -3.26 -7.05 -6.11
N THR A 166 -4.58 -6.91 -5.92
CA THR A 166 -5.47 -6.27 -6.90
C THR A 166 -5.03 -4.84 -7.19
N VAL A 167 -4.86 -4.00 -6.17
CA VAL A 167 -4.49 -2.60 -6.37
C VAL A 167 -3.06 -2.45 -6.89
N ALA A 168 -2.17 -3.38 -6.56
CA ALA A 168 -0.81 -3.41 -7.07
C ALA A 168 -0.76 -3.69 -8.58
N ILE A 169 -1.50 -4.71 -9.05
CA ILE A 169 -1.60 -5.05 -10.48
C ILE A 169 -2.23 -3.90 -11.26
N LEU A 170 -3.30 -3.30 -10.73
CA LEU A 170 -3.94 -2.12 -11.33
C LEU A 170 -2.97 -0.94 -11.42
N GLY A 171 -2.18 -0.69 -10.37
CA GLY A 171 -1.16 0.35 -10.36
C GLY A 171 -0.13 0.17 -11.48
N THR A 172 0.39 -1.04 -11.65
CA THR A 172 1.32 -1.37 -12.73
C THR A 172 0.67 -1.19 -14.11
N LEU A 173 -0.55 -1.70 -14.29
CA LEU A 173 -1.29 -1.58 -15.55
C LEU A 173 -1.49 -0.11 -15.94
N PHE A 174 -2.00 0.71 -15.02
CA PHE A 174 -2.24 2.13 -15.29
C PHE A 174 -0.94 2.94 -15.44
N THR A 175 0.16 2.53 -14.80
CA THR A 175 1.48 3.14 -15.05
C THR A 175 1.88 2.98 -16.51
N LEU A 176 1.79 1.76 -17.05
CA LEU A 176 2.12 1.49 -18.46
C LEU A 176 1.19 2.26 -19.41
N ILE A 177 -0.11 2.29 -19.12
CA ILE A 177 -1.09 3.05 -19.90
C ILE A 177 -0.74 4.52 -19.90
N TYR A 178 -0.41 5.13 -18.76
CA TYR A 178 -0.10 6.56 -18.66
C TYR A 178 1.20 6.93 -19.35
N VAL A 179 2.24 6.11 -19.23
CA VAL A 179 3.49 6.30 -20.01
C VAL A 179 3.21 6.33 -21.51
N GLY A 180 2.36 5.39 -21.99
CA GLY A 180 1.97 5.36 -23.42
C GLY A 180 1.05 6.51 -23.83
N LEU A 181 0.21 7.02 -22.94
CA LEU A 181 -0.73 8.11 -23.21
C LEU A 181 -0.11 9.49 -23.09
N TYR A 182 1.02 9.66 -22.40
CA TYR A 182 1.63 10.95 -22.11
C TYR A 182 1.69 11.89 -23.33
N PRO A 183 2.21 11.45 -24.52
CA PRO A 183 2.33 12.33 -25.70
C PRO A 183 0.98 12.85 -26.23
N PHE A 184 -0.12 12.18 -25.88
CA PHE A 184 -1.45 12.48 -26.41
C PHE A 184 -2.30 13.30 -25.42
N LEU A 185 -1.88 13.45 -24.17
CA LEU A 185 -2.66 14.12 -23.14
C LEU A 185 -2.62 15.64 -23.23
N GLY A 186 -1.59 16.21 -23.86
CA GLY A 186 -1.44 17.66 -24.02
C GLY A 186 -1.27 18.43 -22.69
N LEU A 187 -0.85 17.75 -21.63
CA LEU A 187 -0.64 18.33 -20.30
C LEU A 187 0.76 18.92 -20.18
N THR A 188 0.89 20.02 -19.43
CA THR A 188 2.20 20.52 -18.99
C THR A 188 2.91 19.46 -18.11
N PRO A 189 4.23 19.53 -17.93
CA PRO A 189 4.94 18.61 -17.02
C PRO A 189 4.34 18.60 -15.61
N GLU A 190 4.04 19.78 -15.05
CA GLU A 190 3.41 19.92 -13.73
C GLU A 190 2.01 19.31 -13.74
N GLY A 191 1.19 19.59 -14.74
CA GLY A 191 -0.17 19.03 -14.89
C GLY A 191 -0.16 17.52 -15.04
N TYR A 192 0.79 16.98 -15.82
CA TYR A 192 0.94 15.53 -15.94
C TYR A 192 1.40 14.87 -14.63
N GLY A 193 2.32 15.50 -13.91
CA GLY A 193 2.72 15.07 -12.57
C GLY A 193 1.55 15.06 -11.60
N ALA A 194 0.74 16.12 -11.58
CA ALA A 194 -0.46 16.21 -10.76
C ALA A 194 -1.50 15.13 -11.12
N PHE A 195 -1.69 14.87 -12.41
CA PHE A 195 -2.55 13.79 -12.92
C PHE A 195 -2.04 12.42 -12.47
N ALA A 196 -0.78 12.08 -12.72
CA ALA A 196 -0.20 10.79 -12.36
C ALA A 196 -0.21 10.57 -10.83
N GLY A 197 0.18 11.58 -10.04
CA GLY A 197 0.19 11.53 -8.57
C GLY A 197 -1.21 11.37 -7.97
N SER A 198 -2.22 12.03 -8.57
CA SER A 198 -3.59 11.98 -8.05
C SER A 198 -4.34 10.71 -8.44
N THR A 199 -3.98 10.04 -9.52
CA THR A 199 -4.76 8.91 -10.05
C THR A 199 -4.10 7.54 -9.85
N LEU A 200 -2.78 7.45 -9.84
CA LEU A 200 -2.08 6.17 -9.64
C LEU A 200 -2.14 5.66 -8.20
N HIS A 201 -1.85 4.38 -8.03
CA HIS A 201 -2.06 3.66 -6.78
C HIS A 201 -0.91 3.85 -5.79
N GLU A 202 0.34 3.69 -6.21
CA GLU A 202 1.53 3.76 -5.33
C GLU A 202 2.47 4.89 -5.73
N VAL A 203 3.35 5.30 -4.80
CA VAL A 203 4.33 6.36 -5.07
C VAL A 203 5.29 5.95 -6.19
N ALA A 204 5.73 4.69 -6.19
CA ALA A 204 6.61 4.17 -7.24
C ALA A 204 5.94 4.21 -8.63
N HIS A 205 4.65 3.86 -8.70
CA HIS A 205 3.85 3.94 -9.92
C HIS A 205 3.72 5.40 -10.41
N ALA A 206 3.48 6.34 -9.48
CA ALA A 206 3.33 7.75 -9.82
C ALA A 206 4.63 8.34 -10.40
N ILE A 207 5.78 8.02 -9.80
CA ILE A 207 7.09 8.45 -10.30
C ILE A 207 7.37 7.82 -11.66
N ALA A 208 7.20 6.50 -11.79
CA ALA A 208 7.47 5.81 -13.06
C ALA A 208 6.60 6.31 -14.21
N ALA A 209 5.32 6.62 -13.94
CA ALA A 209 4.42 7.18 -14.94
C ALA A 209 4.79 8.63 -15.29
N ALA A 210 5.22 9.43 -14.31
CA ALA A 210 5.58 10.83 -14.52
C ALA A 210 6.95 11.02 -15.21
N ALA A 211 7.81 9.99 -15.22
CA ALA A 211 9.17 10.07 -15.78
C ALA A 211 9.26 10.63 -17.21
N PRO A 212 8.36 10.30 -18.16
CA PRO A 212 8.36 10.90 -19.49
C PRO A 212 8.19 12.44 -19.50
N GLY A 213 7.50 13.00 -18.47
CA GLY A 213 7.34 14.45 -18.30
C GLY A 213 8.55 15.14 -17.66
N GLY A 214 9.60 14.38 -17.29
CA GLY A 214 10.82 14.90 -16.68
C GLY A 214 10.70 15.14 -15.18
N LYS A 215 11.75 15.76 -14.62
CA LYS A 215 11.89 15.91 -13.16
C LYS A 215 10.76 16.71 -12.52
N GLU A 216 10.30 17.76 -13.17
CA GLU A 216 9.19 18.59 -12.67
C GLU A 216 7.89 17.77 -12.51
N ALA A 217 7.58 16.92 -13.50
CA ALA A 217 6.45 16.00 -13.42
C ALA A 217 6.62 14.98 -12.30
N GLU A 218 7.82 14.41 -12.13
CA GLU A 218 8.12 13.47 -11.05
C GLU A 218 7.94 14.10 -9.67
N ASP A 219 8.50 15.29 -9.46
CA ASP A 219 8.43 16.01 -8.19
C ASP A 219 6.96 16.35 -7.84
N MET A 220 6.18 16.86 -8.79
CA MET A 220 4.75 17.13 -8.60
C MET A 220 3.97 15.84 -8.32
N ALA A 221 4.23 14.75 -9.04
CA ALA A 221 3.58 13.47 -8.81
C ALA A 221 3.85 12.94 -7.39
N VAL A 222 5.06 13.09 -6.88
CA VAL A 222 5.43 12.72 -5.50
C VAL A 222 4.66 13.57 -4.49
N ILE A 223 4.64 14.90 -4.65
CA ILE A 223 3.95 15.83 -3.73
C ILE A 223 2.46 15.48 -3.64
N VAL A 224 1.78 15.39 -4.78
CA VAL A 224 0.36 15.05 -4.83
C VAL A 224 0.09 13.68 -4.23
N LYS A 225 0.94 12.69 -4.53
CA LYS A 225 0.78 11.34 -3.99
C LYS A 225 1.02 11.29 -2.48
N LEU A 226 2.01 11.99 -1.95
CA LEU A 226 2.27 12.06 -0.52
C LEU A 226 1.16 12.81 0.23
N THR A 227 0.54 13.82 -0.39
CA THR A 227 -0.67 14.47 0.14
C THR A 227 -1.81 13.47 0.33
N ARG A 228 -2.04 12.57 -0.64
CA ARG A 228 -3.02 11.49 -0.48
C ARG A 228 -2.65 10.53 0.65
N VAL A 229 -1.36 10.22 0.80
CA VAL A 229 -0.87 9.39 1.92
C VAL A 229 -1.13 10.06 3.27
N ALA A 230 -0.93 11.39 3.39
CA ALA A 230 -1.27 12.14 4.59
C ALA A 230 -2.77 12.05 4.92
N LEU A 231 -3.64 12.11 3.91
CA LEU A 231 -5.08 11.98 4.07
C LEU A 231 -5.55 10.56 4.45
N LEU A 232 -4.65 9.55 4.43
CA LEU A 232 -4.94 8.24 5.01
C LEU A 232 -5.31 8.35 6.50
N VAL A 233 -4.76 9.33 7.21
CA VAL A 233 -5.03 9.55 8.64
C VAL A 233 -6.50 9.82 8.89
N PRO A 234 -7.10 10.91 8.39
CA PRO A 234 -8.52 11.18 8.60
C PRO A 234 -9.41 10.08 8.03
N VAL A 235 -9.06 9.50 6.86
CA VAL A 235 -9.83 8.40 6.28
C VAL A 235 -9.82 7.17 7.19
N SER A 236 -8.68 6.80 7.76
CA SER A 236 -8.58 5.66 8.67
C SER A 236 -9.40 5.87 9.95
N LEU A 237 -9.47 7.10 10.46
CA LEU A 237 -10.31 7.45 11.60
C LEU A 237 -11.81 7.33 11.26
N CYS A 238 -12.23 7.85 10.09
CA CYS A 238 -13.61 7.74 9.60
C CYS A 238 -14.01 6.28 9.40
N VAL A 239 -13.17 5.47 8.75
CA VAL A 239 -13.42 4.04 8.50
C VAL A 239 -13.47 3.27 9.83
N GLY A 240 -12.56 3.53 10.74
CA GLY A 240 -12.54 2.90 12.07
C GLY A 240 -13.79 3.23 12.89
N TYR A 241 -14.23 4.49 12.87
CA TYR A 241 -15.47 4.93 13.52
C TYR A 241 -16.70 4.24 12.91
N TRP A 242 -16.80 4.23 11.57
CA TRP A 242 -17.91 3.58 10.88
C TRP A 242 -17.96 2.07 11.12
N ALA A 243 -16.81 1.39 11.10
CA ALA A 243 -16.72 -0.04 11.35
C ALA A 243 -17.13 -0.41 12.78
N SER A 244 -16.72 0.37 13.78
CA SER A 244 -17.11 0.14 15.18
C SER A 244 -18.63 0.29 15.40
N ARG A 245 -19.24 1.24 14.72
CA ARG A 245 -20.69 1.49 14.82
C ARG A 245 -21.53 0.41 14.12
N SER A 246 -21.03 -0.16 13.04
CA SER A 246 -21.72 -1.21 12.28
C SER A 246 -21.71 -2.57 12.96
N GLN A 247 -20.82 -2.82 13.93
CA GLN A 247 -20.71 -4.11 14.64
C GLN A 247 -21.64 -4.23 15.87
N GLY A 248 -22.53 -3.28 16.11
CA GLY A 248 -23.62 -3.40 17.09
C GLY A 248 -23.18 -3.44 18.56
N GLU A 249 -21.96 -3.06 18.91
CA GLU A 249 -21.48 -2.95 20.28
C GLU A 249 -22.13 -1.74 20.98
N LYS A 250 -23.42 -1.87 21.32
CA LYS A 250 -24.23 -0.81 21.95
C LYS A 250 -23.90 -0.52 23.42
N THR A 251 -22.94 -1.20 24.05
CA THR A 251 -22.83 -1.18 25.52
C THR A 251 -21.46 -0.96 26.14
N GLN A 252 -20.44 -0.66 25.40
CA GLN A 252 -19.22 -0.09 26.00
C GLN A 252 -18.77 1.06 25.10
N LYS A 253 -18.42 2.22 25.73
CA LYS A 253 -17.76 3.35 25.05
C LYS A 253 -16.74 2.77 24.06
N SER A 254 -17.11 2.63 22.79
CA SER A 254 -16.25 2.05 21.78
C SER A 254 -15.06 2.98 21.71
N LYS A 255 -13.95 2.58 22.35
CA LYS A 255 -12.68 3.29 22.20
C LYS A 255 -12.39 3.27 20.72
N ILE A 256 -12.50 4.42 20.08
CA ILE A 256 -12.06 4.61 18.70
C ILE A 256 -10.64 4.04 18.69
N GLN A 257 -10.44 2.92 18.00
CA GLN A 257 -9.13 2.31 17.90
C GLN A 257 -8.31 3.21 16.95
N ILE A 258 -7.75 4.28 17.51
CA ILE A 258 -6.83 5.13 16.77
C ILE A 258 -5.64 4.23 16.42
N PRO A 259 -5.37 4.01 15.13
CA PRO A 259 -4.23 3.20 14.74
C PRO A 259 -2.94 3.92 15.11
N TRP A 260 -2.37 3.57 16.27
CA TRP A 260 -1.19 4.23 16.85
C TRP A 260 -0.02 4.38 15.85
N PHE A 261 0.10 3.45 14.89
CA PHE A 261 1.12 3.51 13.85
C PHE A 261 0.89 4.67 12.86
N VAL A 262 -0.35 5.14 12.69
CA VAL A 262 -0.68 6.31 11.86
C VAL A 262 -0.24 7.60 12.59
N LEU A 263 -0.41 7.65 13.91
CA LEU A 263 0.15 8.74 14.71
C LEU A 263 1.68 8.74 14.66
N GLY A 264 2.30 7.55 14.73
CA GLY A 264 3.74 7.39 14.55
C GLY A 264 4.21 7.86 13.16
N PHE A 265 3.45 7.58 12.10
CA PHE A 265 3.71 8.09 10.75
C PHE A 265 3.71 9.63 10.71
N LEU A 266 2.68 10.27 11.28
CA LEU A 266 2.60 11.72 11.33
C LEU A 266 3.75 12.34 12.16
N LEU A 267 4.10 11.72 13.27
CA LEU A 267 5.23 12.17 14.10
C LEU A 267 6.53 12.14 13.30
N MET A 268 6.81 11.04 12.59
CA MET A 268 8.00 10.93 11.74
C MET A 268 7.97 11.92 10.57
N SER A 269 6.78 12.21 10.02
CA SER A 269 6.61 13.25 9.00
C SER A 269 6.94 14.65 9.57
N GLY A 270 6.49 14.93 10.80
CA GLY A 270 6.84 16.16 11.51
C GLY A 270 8.35 16.29 11.75
N VAL A 271 8.99 15.22 12.20
CA VAL A 271 10.45 15.18 12.41
C VAL A 271 11.20 15.46 11.08
N ASN A 272 10.77 14.86 9.98
CA ASN A 272 11.37 15.13 8.66
C ASN A 272 11.17 16.57 8.22
N SER A 273 9.99 17.14 8.48
CA SER A 273 9.65 18.53 8.11
C SER A 273 10.47 19.56 8.86
N LEU A 274 10.97 19.23 10.04
CA LEU A 274 11.87 20.09 10.83
C LEU A 274 13.32 20.09 10.34
N ASN A 275 13.66 19.22 9.36
CA ASN A 275 15.00 19.07 8.78
C ASN A 275 16.13 18.85 9.83
N ILE A 276 15.79 18.23 10.97
CA ILE A 276 16.75 17.97 12.08
C ILE A 276 17.68 16.81 11.72
N ILE A 277 17.19 15.85 10.92
CA ILE A 277 17.94 14.64 10.57
C ILE A 277 18.67 14.87 9.24
N PRO A 278 19.98 14.56 9.17
CA PRO A 278 20.73 14.67 7.92
C PRO A 278 20.10 13.82 6.81
N HIS A 279 20.07 14.35 5.58
CA HIS A 279 19.46 13.70 4.42
C HIS A 279 19.94 12.26 4.19
N ALA A 280 21.24 11.98 4.39
CA ALA A 280 21.80 10.64 4.25
C ALA A 280 21.14 9.63 5.23
N VAL A 281 20.85 10.04 6.45
CA VAL A 281 20.19 9.22 7.48
C VAL A 281 18.71 9.03 7.12
N THR A 282 18.04 10.10 6.67
CA THR A 282 16.65 10.04 6.20
C THR A 282 16.48 9.00 5.10
N VAL A 283 17.37 9.00 4.10
CA VAL A 283 17.35 8.01 3.00
C VAL A 283 17.50 6.57 3.53
N GLN A 284 18.39 6.34 4.50
CA GLN A 284 18.56 5.01 5.10
C GLN A 284 17.32 4.56 5.87
N ILE A 285 16.68 5.46 6.62
CA ILE A 285 15.42 5.17 7.33
C ILE A 285 14.31 4.82 6.34
N ILE A 286 14.18 5.56 5.24
CA ILE A 286 13.20 5.28 4.19
C ILE A 286 13.48 3.92 3.53
N ASN A 287 14.73 3.60 3.23
CA ASN A 287 15.10 2.29 2.67
C ASN A 287 14.76 1.15 3.64
N LEU A 288 15.01 1.32 4.93
CA LEU A 288 14.61 0.37 5.96
C LEU A 288 13.08 0.21 6.00
N ALA A 289 12.33 1.31 5.93
CA ALA A 289 10.87 1.29 5.88
C ALA A 289 10.36 0.43 4.72
N TYR A 290 10.91 0.61 3.51
CA TYR A 290 10.55 -0.19 2.35
C TYR A 290 10.88 -1.68 2.51
N ILE A 291 12.03 -2.02 3.12
CA ILE A 291 12.38 -3.42 3.40
C ILE A 291 11.35 -4.05 4.36
N LEU A 292 11.01 -3.37 5.45
CA LEU A 292 10.04 -3.86 6.44
C LEU A 292 8.64 -4.06 5.84
N ILE A 293 8.19 -3.09 5.02
CA ILE A 293 6.92 -3.21 4.31
C ILE A 293 6.98 -4.34 3.27
N ALA A 294 8.07 -4.48 2.52
CA ALA A 294 8.24 -5.57 1.56
C ALA A 294 8.28 -6.95 2.24
N MET A 295 8.88 -7.08 3.42
CA MET A 295 8.81 -8.30 4.24
C MET A 295 7.35 -8.64 4.60
N ALA A 296 6.56 -7.63 4.97
CA ALA A 296 5.14 -7.81 5.24
C ALA A 296 4.38 -8.22 3.98
N MET A 297 4.66 -7.60 2.84
CA MET A 297 4.06 -7.93 1.55
C MET A 297 4.39 -9.37 1.12
N ALA A 298 5.65 -9.79 1.26
CA ALA A 298 6.06 -11.18 1.02
C ALA A 298 5.30 -12.15 1.94
N GLY A 299 5.18 -11.79 3.21
CA GLY A 299 4.40 -12.58 4.18
C GLY A 299 2.91 -12.64 3.85
N LEU A 300 2.31 -11.56 3.34
CA LEU A 300 0.94 -11.60 2.81
C LEU A 300 0.85 -12.57 1.62
N GLY A 301 1.79 -12.50 0.67
CA GLY A 301 1.87 -13.43 -0.45
C GLY A 301 1.97 -14.90 0.00
N LEU A 302 2.77 -15.19 1.03
CA LEU A 302 2.86 -16.51 1.65
C LEU A 302 1.55 -16.99 2.29
N ASN A 303 0.62 -16.10 2.62
CA ASN A 303 -0.72 -16.43 3.16
C ASN A 303 -1.76 -16.63 2.07
N VAL A 304 -1.51 -16.21 0.83
CA VAL A 304 -2.47 -16.32 -0.26
C VAL A 304 -2.45 -17.72 -0.84
N ASP A 305 -3.61 -18.36 -0.86
CA ASP A 305 -3.87 -19.49 -1.73
C ASP A 305 -4.23 -18.97 -3.13
N PHE A 306 -3.51 -19.43 -4.16
CA PHE A 306 -3.77 -19.04 -5.55
C PHE A 306 -5.19 -19.37 -5.99
N ALA A 307 -5.75 -20.48 -5.51
CA ALA A 307 -7.14 -20.86 -5.76
C ALA A 307 -8.11 -19.83 -5.14
N PHE A 308 -7.80 -19.34 -3.92
CA PHE A 308 -8.59 -18.28 -3.28
C PHE A 308 -8.51 -16.97 -4.07
N PHE A 309 -7.32 -16.58 -4.54
CA PHE A 309 -7.13 -15.39 -5.37
C PHE A 309 -7.93 -15.48 -6.67
N ARG A 310 -7.83 -16.59 -7.41
CA ARG A 310 -8.58 -16.81 -8.64
C ARG A 310 -10.10 -16.75 -8.43
N ARG A 311 -10.59 -17.28 -7.30
CA ARG A 311 -12.03 -17.31 -7.00
C ARG A 311 -12.57 -15.97 -6.51
N ASN A 312 -11.80 -15.21 -5.72
CA ASN A 312 -12.28 -14.01 -5.02
C ASN A 312 -11.66 -12.71 -5.54
N GLY A 313 -10.60 -12.75 -6.36
CA GLY A 313 -9.88 -11.56 -6.84
C GLY A 313 -10.47 -10.91 -8.10
N VAL A 314 -11.18 -11.68 -8.94
CA VAL A 314 -11.68 -11.18 -10.24
C VAL A 314 -12.68 -10.02 -10.07
N LYS A 315 -13.63 -10.15 -9.16
CA LYS A 315 -14.65 -9.12 -8.93
C LYS A 315 -14.08 -7.83 -8.31
N PRO A 316 -13.24 -7.88 -7.26
CA PRO A 316 -12.53 -6.69 -6.76
C PRO A 316 -11.65 -6.05 -7.83
N PHE A 317 -10.97 -6.87 -8.65
CA PHE A 317 -10.17 -6.37 -9.77
C PHE A 317 -11.02 -5.61 -10.79
N ALA A 318 -12.16 -6.15 -11.20
CA ALA A 318 -13.07 -5.49 -12.11
C ALA A 318 -13.61 -4.16 -11.53
N ALA A 319 -13.99 -4.15 -10.23
CA ALA A 319 -14.43 -2.94 -9.55
C ALA A 319 -13.31 -1.90 -9.47
N GLY A 320 -12.11 -2.32 -9.11
CA GLY A 320 -10.92 -1.47 -9.06
C GLY A 320 -10.53 -0.92 -10.43
N LEU A 321 -10.59 -1.75 -11.49
CA LEU A 321 -10.33 -1.35 -12.87
C LEU A 321 -11.30 -0.26 -13.34
N MET A 322 -12.60 -0.49 -13.19
CA MET A 322 -13.63 0.50 -13.53
C MET A 322 -13.44 1.78 -12.72
N GLY A 323 -13.18 1.65 -11.41
CA GLY A 323 -12.90 2.79 -10.54
C GLY A 323 -11.65 3.56 -10.94
N SER A 324 -10.59 2.88 -11.37
CA SER A 324 -9.36 3.51 -11.84
C SER A 324 -9.56 4.26 -13.16
N VAL A 325 -10.39 3.75 -14.06
CA VAL A 325 -10.79 4.48 -15.30
C VAL A 325 -11.53 5.76 -14.93
N VAL A 326 -12.53 5.67 -14.05
CA VAL A 326 -13.27 6.85 -13.59
C VAL A 326 -12.33 7.85 -12.89
N LEU A 327 -11.42 7.36 -12.07
CA LEU A 327 -10.40 8.18 -11.40
C LEU A 327 -9.50 8.90 -12.40
N ALA A 328 -9.11 8.21 -13.50
CA ALA A 328 -8.33 8.83 -14.58
C ALA A 328 -9.09 9.98 -15.25
N VAL A 329 -10.37 9.76 -15.58
CA VAL A 329 -11.22 10.81 -16.20
C VAL A 329 -11.38 12.00 -15.26
N ILE A 330 -11.69 11.75 -13.98
CA ILE A 330 -11.83 12.82 -12.97
C ILE A 330 -10.51 13.56 -12.79
N GLY A 331 -9.38 12.82 -12.74
CA GLY A 331 -8.06 13.40 -12.58
C GLY A 331 -7.69 14.32 -13.73
N PHE A 332 -7.91 13.87 -14.95
CA PHE A 332 -7.68 14.68 -16.14
C PHE A 332 -8.53 15.96 -16.12
N THR A 333 -9.83 15.84 -15.81
CA THR A 333 -10.73 16.98 -15.70
C THR A 333 -10.30 17.97 -14.61
N LEU A 334 -9.95 17.47 -13.41
CA LEU A 334 -9.57 18.35 -12.30
C LEU A 334 -8.25 19.09 -12.55
N VAL A 335 -7.28 18.46 -13.21
CA VAL A 335 -6.02 19.10 -13.60
C VAL A 335 -6.28 20.30 -14.53
N HIS A 336 -7.19 20.15 -15.49
CA HIS A 336 -7.60 21.25 -16.39
C HIS A 336 -8.38 22.34 -15.64
N VAL A 337 -9.39 21.98 -14.86
CA VAL A 337 -10.25 22.94 -14.14
C VAL A 337 -9.45 23.77 -13.12
N LEU A 338 -8.44 23.18 -12.48
CA LEU A 338 -7.62 23.85 -11.49
C LEU A 338 -6.43 24.61 -12.08
N GLY A 339 -6.25 24.57 -13.40
CA GLY A 339 -5.22 25.33 -14.11
C GLY A 339 -3.81 24.77 -13.90
N PHE A 340 -3.65 23.45 -13.92
CA PHE A 340 -2.37 22.75 -14.01
C PHE A 340 -2.05 22.29 -15.44
N ALA A 341 -3.00 22.40 -16.37
CA ALA A 341 -2.85 21.96 -17.77
C ALA A 341 -2.21 23.06 -18.62
#